data_abc77e74c28c4d69918d72389a6672ff
#
_entry.id   abc77e74c28c4d69918d72389a6672ff
#
_cell.length_a   1.000
_cell.length_b   1.000
_cell.length_c   1.000
_cell.angle_alpha   90.00
_cell.angle_beta   90.00
_cell.angle_gamma   90.00
#
_symmetry.space_group_name_H-M   'P 1'
#
loop_
_entity.id
_entity.type
_entity.pdbx_description
1 polymer ?
#
loop_
_entity_poly.entity_id
_entity_poly.type
_entity_poly.pdbx_seq_one_letter_code
_entity_poly.pdbx_strand_id
1 'polypeptide(L)'
;MSLLFYIITKQQMSNPSPSSHQYLLEIFIMRESPCLKSNSNPNYETLVKLYAEKVEAHNDKVRNSKYADSGFDLLIPFDYADNANNCNVYSDNRLSSVTFRAPLGIKCSMSRFNPSSSCHALIPCGYYLYPRSSIVKTPFRLSNSVGIIDSGYRGEIMAVVDNIDSANNDLKTCIRKHMSPMTRMFQICSPTLEPFFVKIADSEEELGSTERGSGGFGSTGL
;
A
#
# COMPACT_ATOMS: atom_id res chain seq x y z
N MET A 1 -20.26 -7.52 -10.88
CA MET A 1 -20.52 -6.65 -9.69
C MET A 1 -20.92 -7.58 -8.56
N SER A 2 -20.05 -7.79 -7.56
CA SER A 2 -20.27 -8.81 -6.54
C SER A 2 -21.47 -8.43 -5.65
N LEU A 3 -22.21 -9.44 -5.20
CA LEU A 3 -23.38 -9.31 -4.30
C LEU A 3 -23.03 -8.53 -3.01
N LEU A 4 -21.78 -8.62 -2.57
CA LEU A 4 -21.25 -7.91 -1.40
C LEU A 4 -21.21 -6.40 -1.62
N PHE A 5 -20.85 -5.95 -2.82
CA PHE A 5 -20.84 -4.52 -3.19
C PHE A 5 -22.26 -3.94 -3.21
N TYR A 6 -23.21 -4.73 -3.69
CA TYR A 6 -24.64 -4.35 -3.71
C TYR A 6 -25.24 -4.29 -2.29
N ILE A 7 -24.79 -5.16 -1.38
CA ILE A 7 -25.23 -5.16 0.02
C ILE A 7 -24.64 -3.98 0.78
N ILE A 8 -23.35 -3.63 0.57
CA ILE A 8 -22.71 -2.46 1.21
C ILE A 8 -23.41 -1.17 0.79
N THR A 9 -23.71 -1.00 -0.51
CA THR A 9 -24.43 0.18 -1.01
C THR A 9 -25.87 0.27 -0.52
N LYS A 10 -26.57 -0.87 -0.39
CA LYS A 10 -27.98 -0.87 0.03
C LYS A 10 -28.17 -0.66 1.55
N GLN A 11 -27.23 -1.11 2.37
CA GLN A 11 -27.29 -0.90 3.82
C GLN A 11 -26.93 0.53 4.24
N GLN A 12 -26.16 1.26 3.42
CA GLN A 12 -25.88 2.68 3.64
C GLN A 12 -27.05 3.61 3.25
N MET A 13 -27.99 3.15 2.40
CA MET A 13 -29.13 3.96 1.97
C MET A 13 -30.25 4.09 3.01
N SER A 14 -30.21 3.36 4.13
CA SER A 14 -31.25 3.39 5.15
C SER A 14 -31.06 4.43 6.26
N ASN A 15 -29.91 5.14 6.32
CA ASN A 15 -29.70 6.28 7.22
C ASN A 15 -28.82 7.33 6.55
N PRO A 16 -29.39 8.36 5.94
CA PRO A 16 -28.63 9.44 5.35
C PRO A 16 -28.32 10.52 6.38
N SER A 17 -27.25 10.37 7.11
CA SER A 17 -26.39 11.54 7.34
C SER A 17 -25.33 11.51 6.24
N PRO A 18 -24.93 12.61 5.62
CA PRO A 18 -23.83 12.63 4.67
C PRO A 18 -22.53 12.45 5.43
N SER A 19 -22.27 11.25 5.91
CA SER A 19 -21.05 10.86 6.58
C SER A 19 -20.05 10.45 5.53
N SER A 20 -19.23 11.32 5.16
CA SER A 20 -17.76 11.43 5.16
C SER A 20 -16.91 10.28 4.61
N HIS A 21 -17.38 9.13 4.24
CA HIS A 21 -16.49 8.08 3.70
C HIS A 21 -16.51 8.13 2.18
N GLN A 22 -15.68 9.05 1.64
CA GLN A 22 -15.70 9.40 0.21
C GLN A 22 -14.81 8.48 -0.63
N TYR A 23 -13.99 7.60 -0.01
CA TYR A 23 -12.97 6.86 -0.74
C TYR A 23 -13.08 5.36 -0.57
N LEU A 24 -12.68 4.65 -1.63
CA LEU A 24 -12.50 3.21 -1.67
C LEU A 24 -11.08 2.90 -2.15
N LEU A 25 -10.34 2.11 -1.38
CA LEU A 25 -9.06 1.52 -1.78
C LEU A 25 -9.29 0.06 -2.18
N GLU A 26 -8.94 -0.30 -3.40
CA GLU A 26 -8.89 -1.68 -3.87
C GLU A 26 -7.45 -2.17 -3.85
N ILE A 27 -7.22 -3.36 -3.28
CA ILE A 27 -5.89 -3.97 -3.12
C ILE A 27 -5.91 -5.33 -3.80
N PHE A 28 -5.01 -5.55 -4.74
CA PHE A 28 -4.68 -6.86 -5.28
C PHE A 28 -3.38 -7.37 -4.65
N ILE A 29 -3.42 -8.55 -4.04
CA ILE A 29 -2.26 -9.19 -3.38
C ILE A 29 -1.56 -10.06 -4.42
N MET A 30 -0.30 -9.77 -4.68
CA MET A 30 0.48 -10.43 -5.72
C MET A 30 1.02 -11.78 -5.24
N ARG A 31 0.78 -12.84 -6.00
CA ARG A 31 1.42 -14.15 -5.80
C ARG A 31 2.88 -14.14 -6.22
N GLU A 32 3.19 -13.36 -7.24
CA GLU A 32 4.51 -13.21 -7.82
C GLU A 32 4.93 -11.74 -7.82
N SER A 33 6.20 -11.47 -7.51
CA SER A 33 6.80 -10.14 -7.64
C SER A 33 8.03 -10.24 -8.55
N PRO A 34 8.11 -9.42 -9.59
CA PRO A 34 9.28 -9.39 -10.48
C PRO A 34 10.57 -8.97 -9.76
N CYS A 35 10.44 -8.39 -8.56
CA CYS A 35 11.57 -8.00 -7.73
C CYS A 35 12.19 -9.16 -6.94
N LEU A 36 11.56 -10.35 -6.93
CA LEU A 36 12.07 -11.53 -6.23
C LEU A 36 12.86 -12.44 -7.15
N LYS A 37 13.92 -13.07 -6.62
CA LYS A 37 14.74 -14.05 -7.34
C LYS A 37 13.94 -15.27 -7.79
N SER A 38 13.02 -15.73 -6.96
CA SER A 38 12.15 -16.88 -7.22
C SER A 38 10.86 -16.51 -7.94
N ASN A 39 10.61 -15.20 -8.18
CA ASN A 39 9.34 -14.61 -8.62
C ASN A 39 8.15 -14.93 -7.71
N SER A 40 8.19 -15.99 -6.92
CA SER A 40 7.09 -16.42 -6.05
C SER A 40 7.24 -15.88 -4.63
N ASN A 41 6.15 -15.35 -4.07
CA ASN A 41 6.10 -14.90 -2.68
C ASN A 41 5.88 -16.09 -1.74
N PRO A 42 6.86 -16.47 -0.91
CA PRO A 42 6.74 -17.63 -0.03
C PRO A 42 5.67 -17.47 1.05
N ASN A 43 5.23 -16.24 1.31
CA ASN A 43 4.27 -15.92 2.37
C ASN A 43 2.87 -15.59 1.80
N TYR A 44 2.61 -15.85 0.52
CA TYR A 44 1.39 -15.40 -0.15
C TYR A 44 0.10 -15.78 0.59
N GLU A 45 -0.08 -17.05 0.94
CA GLU A 45 -1.30 -17.52 1.61
C GLU A 45 -1.48 -16.87 3.00
N THR A 46 -0.38 -16.66 3.71
CA THR A 46 -0.39 -15.97 5.01
C THR A 46 -0.77 -14.50 4.84
N LEU A 47 -0.24 -13.84 3.80
CA LEU A 47 -0.59 -12.44 3.49
C LEU A 47 -2.07 -12.30 3.15
N VAL A 48 -2.60 -13.16 2.29
CA VAL A 48 -4.02 -13.14 1.91
C VAL A 48 -4.92 -13.24 3.16
N LYS A 49 -4.62 -14.19 4.05
CA LYS A 49 -5.37 -14.35 5.30
C LYS A 49 -5.29 -13.11 6.18
N LEU A 50 -4.08 -12.61 6.43
CA LEU A 50 -3.87 -11.45 7.29
C LEU A 50 -4.47 -10.17 6.70
N TYR A 51 -4.41 -9.97 5.39
CA TYR A 51 -5.07 -8.83 4.75
C TYR A 51 -6.59 -8.93 4.84
N ALA A 52 -7.18 -10.13 4.70
CA ALA A 52 -8.63 -10.32 4.87
C ALA A 52 -9.08 -9.90 6.29
N GLU A 53 -8.40 -10.39 7.32
CA GLU A 53 -8.66 -10.02 8.72
C GLU A 53 -8.48 -8.50 8.96
N LYS A 54 -7.44 -7.90 8.39
CA LYS A 54 -7.17 -6.46 8.51
C LYS A 54 -8.22 -5.60 7.83
N VAL A 55 -8.65 -5.98 6.63
CA VAL A 55 -9.67 -5.27 5.87
C VAL A 55 -11.00 -5.30 6.62
N GLU A 56 -11.41 -6.45 7.17
CA GLU A 56 -12.61 -6.57 7.99
C GLU A 56 -12.55 -5.64 9.20
N ALA A 57 -11.48 -5.71 9.99
CA ALA A 57 -11.30 -4.89 11.19
C ALA A 57 -11.22 -3.39 10.87
N HIS A 58 -10.56 -3.01 9.77
CA HIS A 58 -10.47 -1.62 9.33
C HIS A 58 -11.85 -1.09 8.91
N ASN A 59 -12.56 -1.82 8.07
CA ASN A 59 -13.87 -1.44 7.58
C ASN A 59 -14.91 -1.37 8.70
N ASP A 60 -14.78 -2.23 9.72
CA ASP A 60 -15.63 -2.18 10.91
C ASP A 60 -15.41 -0.87 11.70
N LYS A 61 -14.16 -0.47 11.91
CA LYS A 61 -13.83 0.83 12.51
C LYS A 61 -14.37 2.00 11.69
N VAL A 62 -14.23 1.95 10.36
CA VAL A 62 -14.75 2.99 9.47
C VAL A 62 -16.26 3.14 9.62
N ARG A 63 -17.02 2.02 9.77
CA ARG A 63 -18.48 2.05 9.94
C ARG A 63 -18.92 2.52 11.33
N ASN A 64 -18.22 2.09 12.37
CA ASN A 64 -18.74 2.10 13.73
C ASN A 64 -18.01 3.06 14.67
N SER A 65 -16.84 3.60 14.27
CA SER A 65 -16.07 4.51 15.12
C SER A 65 -16.16 5.95 14.65
N LYS A 66 -16.41 6.86 15.59
CA LYS A 66 -16.29 8.31 15.35
C LYS A 66 -14.87 8.73 15.00
N TYR A 67 -13.86 7.96 15.40
CA TYR A 67 -12.44 8.25 15.24
C TYR A 67 -11.74 7.08 14.53
N ALA A 68 -12.15 6.80 13.30
CA ALA A 68 -11.52 5.79 12.47
C ALA A 68 -10.10 6.24 12.04
N ASP A 69 -9.24 5.24 11.78
CA ASP A 69 -7.86 5.49 11.38
C ASP A 69 -7.79 6.14 9.98
N SER A 70 -6.89 7.12 9.78
CA SER A 70 -6.66 7.79 8.49
C SER A 70 -5.81 6.94 7.53
N GLY A 71 -5.17 5.88 8.01
CA GLY A 71 -4.26 5.04 7.24
C GLY A 71 -4.59 3.57 7.32
N PHE A 72 -4.39 2.86 6.22
CA PHE A 72 -4.43 1.40 6.15
C PHE A 72 -3.01 0.85 6.16
N ASP A 73 -2.64 0.12 7.22
CA ASP A 73 -1.31 -0.46 7.40
C ASP A 73 -1.01 -1.56 6.37
N LEU A 74 0.15 -1.49 5.76
CA LEU A 74 0.67 -2.50 4.84
C LEU A 74 1.62 -3.47 5.56
N LEU A 75 1.58 -4.73 5.13
CA LEU A 75 2.44 -5.79 5.64
C LEU A 75 3.69 -5.93 4.79
N ILE A 76 4.84 -6.16 5.42
CA ILE A 76 6.06 -6.57 4.71
C ILE A 76 5.85 -8.01 4.19
N PRO A 77 5.92 -8.22 2.85
CA PRO A 77 5.48 -9.50 2.27
C PRO A 77 6.50 -10.64 2.42
N PHE A 78 7.81 -10.33 2.49
CA PHE A 78 8.88 -11.34 2.50
C PHE A 78 10.16 -10.81 3.14
N ASP A 79 11.13 -11.70 3.39
CA ASP A 79 12.44 -11.30 3.92
C ASP A 79 13.29 -10.66 2.81
N TYR A 80 13.45 -9.33 2.88
CA TYR A 80 14.30 -8.59 1.95
C TYR A 80 15.80 -8.90 2.13
N ALA A 81 16.24 -9.39 3.28
CA ALA A 81 17.65 -9.67 3.52
C ALA A 81 18.17 -10.82 2.63
N ASP A 82 17.32 -11.80 2.34
CA ASP A 82 17.65 -12.91 1.44
C ASP A 82 17.50 -12.54 -0.03
N ASN A 83 16.72 -11.51 -0.33
CA ASN A 83 16.43 -11.00 -1.67
C ASN A 83 17.08 -9.64 -1.94
N ALA A 84 17.92 -9.12 -1.04
CA ALA A 84 18.49 -7.76 -1.12
C ALA A 84 19.27 -7.48 -2.43
N ASN A 85 19.78 -8.50 -3.11
CA ASN A 85 20.48 -8.32 -4.39
C ASN A 85 19.55 -7.97 -5.56
N ASN A 86 18.23 -8.21 -5.42
CA ASN A 86 17.20 -7.84 -6.42
C ASN A 86 16.45 -6.56 -6.06
N CYS A 87 16.55 -6.10 -4.82
CA CYS A 87 16.04 -4.80 -4.39
C CYS A 87 17.11 -3.77 -4.77
N ASN A 88 17.09 -3.21 -5.98
CA ASN A 88 18.08 -2.25 -6.48
C ASN A 88 18.62 -1.34 -5.38
N VAL A 89 19.77 -1.74 -4.82
CA VAL A 89 20.46 -0.97 -3.78
C VAL A 89 21.22 0.15 -4.47
N TYR A 90 20.83 1.38 -4.22
CA TYR A 90 21.59 2.54 -4.66
C TYR A 90 22.57 2.92 -3.56
N SER A 91 23.85 2.60 -3.74
CA SER A 91 24.91 3.15 -2.92
C SER A 91 25.56 4.28 -3.69
N ASP A 92 25.33 5.53 -3.30
CA ASP A 92 26.23 6.62 -3.68
C ASP A 92 27.41 6.57 -2.70
N ASN A 93 28.61 6.33 -3.21
CA ASN A 93 29.84 6.33 -2.41
C ASN A 93 30.10 7.66 -1.69
N ARG A 94 29.29 8.69 -1.94
CA ARG A 94 29.34 10.00 -1.32
C ARG A 94 28.38 10.21 -0.15
N LEU A 95 27.42 9.29 0.02
CA LEU A 95 26.44 9.32 1.12
C LEU A 95 26.68 8.13 2.04
N SER A 96 26.71 8.36 3.34
CA SER A 96 26.79 7.30 4.37
C SER A 96 25.53 6.47 4.51
N SER A 97 24.51 6.72 3.67
CA SER A 97 23.24 6.03 3.67
C SER A 97 23.11 5.06 2.50
N VAL A 98 22.50 3.92 2.75
CA VAL A 98 22.16 2.93 1.72
C VAL A 98 20.66 3.01 1.46
N THR A 99 20.31 3.33 0.21
CA THR A 99 18.92 3.37 -0.25
C THR A 99 18.56 2.09 -0.97
N PHE A 100 17.41 1.49 -0.66
CA PHE A 100 16.90 0.31 -1.35
C PHE A 100 15.40 0.40 -1.61
N ARG A 101 14.94 -0.34 -2.63
CA ARG A 101 13.52 -0.49 -2.93
C ARG A 101 12.96 -1.69 -2.19
N ALA A 102 11.88 -1.47 -1.45
CA ALA A 102 11.12 -2.50 -0.74
C ALA A 102 9.76 -2.69 -1.44
N PRO A 103 9.63 -3.67 -2.34
CA PRO A 103 8.35 -4.00 -2.97
C PRO A 103 7.39 -4.56 -1.91
N LEU A 104 6.13 -4.12 -1.91
CA LEU A 104 5.16 -4.46 -0.87
C LEU A 104 4.22 -5.61 -1.26
N GLY A 105 4.44 -6.26 -2.42
CA GLY A 105 3.70 -7.44 -2.86
C GLY A 105 2.22 -7.17 -3.15
N ILE A 106 1.86 -5.92 -3.39
CA ILE A 106 0.49 -5.50 -3.69
C ILE A 106 0.44 -4.50 -4.84
N LYS A 107 -0.68 -4.51 -5.58
CA LYS A 107 -1.09 -3.43 -6.48
C LYS A 107 -2.36 -2.80 -5.94
N CYS A 108 -2.55 -1.51 -6.18
CA CYS A 108 -3.71 -0.80 -5.63
C CYS A 108 -4.33 0.17 -6.65
N SER A 109 -5.63 0.43 -6.46
CA SER A 109 -6.31 1.59 -7.01
C SER A 109 -7.10 2.29 -5.91
N MET A 110 -7.20 3.62 -5.98
CA MET A 110 -8.07 4.38 -5.11
C MET A 110 -9.07 5.17 -5.93
N SER A 111 -10.31 5.18 -5.47
CA SER A 111 -11.39 5.94 -6.07
C SER A 111 -12.16 6.72 -5.01
N ARG A 112 -12.71 7.85 -5.39
CA ARG A 112 -13.67 8.61 -4.58
C ARG A 112 -15.07 8.45 -5.13
N PHE A 113 -16.06 8.45 -4.25
CA PHE A 113 -17.46 8.50 -4.66
C PHE A 113 -17.81 9.87 -5.23
N ASN A 114 -18.53 9.90 -6.35
CA ASN A 114 -19.05 11.13 -6.91
C ASN A 114 -20.41 11.48 -6.28
N PRO A 115 -20.50 12.50 -5.41
CA PRO A 115 -21.75 12.82 -4.74
C PRO A 115 -22.82 13.37 -5.69
N SER A 116 -22.41 13.87 -6.86
CA SER A 116 -23.34 14.44 -7.86
C SER A 116 -23.90 13.42 -8.84
N SER A 117 -23.45 12.15 -8.75
CA SER A 117 -23.91 11.10 -9.65
C SER A 117 -24.99 10.25 -8.99
N SER A 118 -26.17 10.17 -9.61
CA SER A 118 -27.27 9.29 -9.18
C SER A 118 -26.90 7.79 -9.18
N CYS A 119 -25.86 7.39 -9.90
CA CYS A 119 -25.36 6.01 -9.96
C CYS A 119 -24.14 5.74 -9.07
N HIS A 120 -23.78 6.67 -8.16
CA HIS A 120 -22.61 6.55 -7.29
C HIS A 120 -21.31 6.19 -8.05
N ALA A 121 -21.08 6.85 -9.18
CA ALA A 121 -19.89 6.62 -10.00
C ALA A 121 -18.60 6.81 -9.17
N LEU A 122 -17.65 5.89 -9.33
CA LEU A 122 -16.33 5.98 -8.74
C LEU A 122 -15.41 6.79 -9.67
N ILE A 123 -14.72 7.78 -9.11
CA ILE A 123 -13.74 8.61 -9.83
C ILE A 123 -12.36 8.21 -9.32
N PRO A 124 -11.46 7.70 -10.19
CA PRO A 124 -10.08 7.40 -9.79
C PRO A 124 -9.39 8.64 -9.21
N CYS A 125 -8.63 8.45 -8.12
CA CYS A 125 -7.85 9.51 -7.49
C CYS A 125 -6.49 8.99 -7.04
N GLY A 126 -5.51 9.91 -6.94
CA GLY A 126 -4.21 9.62 -6.34
C GLY A 126 -4.33 9.41 -4.85
N TYR A 127 -3.28 8.82 -4.24
CA TYR A 127 -3.22 8.56 -2.81
C TYR A 127 -1.76 8.57 -2.34
N TYR A 128 -1.56 8.44 -1.03
CA TYR A 128 -0.24 8.54 -0.43
C TYR A 128 0.22 7.23 0.18
N LEU A 129 1.51 6.94 0.02
CA LEU A 129 2.25 5.96 0.81
C LEU A 129 3.04 6.71 1.87
N TYR A 130 2.68 6.51 3.14
CA TYR A 130 3.36 7.09 4.30
C TYR A 130 4.08 6.03 5.12
N PRO A 131 5.15 6.42 5.84
CA PRO A 131 5.65 5.60 6.92
C PRO A 131 4.63 5.61 8.08
N ARG A 132 4.61 4.53 8.87
CA ARG A 132 3.92 4.55 10.16
C ARG A 132 4.77 5.29 11.19
N SER A 133 4.12 5.84 12.22
CA SER A 133 4.81 6.54 13.31
C SER A 133 5.88 5.68 14.01
N SER A 134 5.69 4.35 14.05
CA SER A 134 6.64 3.41 14.62
C SER A 134 7.97 3.30 13.86
N ILE A 135 8.08 3.81 12.63
CA ILE A 135 9.31 3.81 11.84
C ILE A 135 10.45 4.54 12.57
N VAL A 136 10.11 5.50 13.44
CA VAL A 136 11.10 6.26 14.24
C VAL A 136 11.93 5.39 15.19
N LYS A 137 11.44 4.17 15.49
CA LYS A 137 12.14 3.17 16.33
C LYS A 137 13.11 2.31 15.52
N THR A 138 13.27 2.58 14.24
CA THR A 138 14.13 1.85 13.30
C THR A 138 15.11 2.82 12.67
N PRO A 139 16.23 2.33 12.09
CA PRO A 139 17.12 3.19 11.34
C PRO A 139 16.62 3.49 9.92
N PHE A 140 15.39 3.09 9.59
CA PHE A 140 14.83 3.29 8.26
C PHE A 140 14.02 4.57 8.15
N ARG A 141 14.08 5.19 6.97
CA ARG A 141 13.27 6.34 6.57
C ARG A 141 12.78 6.15 5.15
N LEU A 142 11.60 6.69 4.83
CA LEU A 142 11.14 6.76 3.45
C LEU A 142 11.94 7.85 2.73
N SER A 143 12.72 7.49 1.72
CA SER A 143 13.68 8.37 1.03
C SER A 143 13.03 9.59 0.39
N ASN A 144 11.85 9.41 -0.18
CA ASN A 144 11.07 10.50 -0.78
C ASN A 144 10.11 11.19 0.21
N SER A 145 10.27 10.95 1.51
CA SER A 145 9.41 11.46 2.60
C SER A 145 7.96 11.03 2.49
N VAL A 146 7.35 11.12 1.32
CA VAL A 146 5.98 10.72 0.99
C VAL A 146 5.97 10.11 -0.41
N GLY A 147 5.43 8.89 -0.53
CA GLY A 147 5.15 8.30 -1.82
C GLY A 147 3.83 8.86 -2.39
N ILE A 148 3.89 9.60 -3.47
CA ILE A 148 2.69 10.03 -4.21
C ILE A 148 2.39 8.94 -5.24
N ILE A 149 1.21 8.34 -5.13
CA ILE A 149 0.75 7.32 -6.07
C ILE A 149 -0.34 7.95 -6.93
N ASP A 150 -0.07 8.06 -8.22
CA ASP A 150 -1.01 8.66 -9.17
C ASP A 150 -2.21 7.74 -9.43
N SER A 151 -3.35 8.33 -9.75
CA SER A 151 -4.61 7.63 -9.97
C SER A 151 -4.56 6.54 -11.05
N GLY A 152 -3.67 6.71 -12.03
CA GLY A 152 -3.47 5.75 -13.14
C GLY A 152 -2.37 4.72 -12.89
N TYR A 153 -1.65 4.75 -11.76
CA TYR A 153 -0.60 3.77 -11.49
C TYR A 153 -1.20 2.39 -11.15
N ARG A 154 -0.71 1.34 -11.81
CA ARG A 154 -1.14 -0.05 -11.61
C ARG A 154 0.05 -0.99 -11.38
N GLY A 155 1.23 -0.44 -11.12
CA GLY A 155 2.41 -1.22 -10.75
C GLY A 155 2.38 -1.68 -9.29
N GLU A 156 3.34 -2.53 -8.93
CA GLU A 156 3.56 -2.94 -7.55
C GLU A 156 3.90 -1.73 -6.67
N ILE A 157 3.24 -1.62 -5.53
CA ILE A 157 3.54 -0.56 -4.55
C ILE A 157 4.90 -0.83 -3.93
N MET A 158 5.79 0.17 -4.03
CA MET A 158 7.16 0.09 -3.52
C MET A 158 7.45 1.23 -2.55
N ALA A 159 8.08 0.91 -1.43
CA ALA A 159 8.70 1.90 -0.57
C ALA A 159 10.18 2.03 -0.95
N VAL A 160 10.64 3.26 -1.18
CA VAL A 160 12.07 3.56 -1.30
C VAL A 160 12.57 3.98 0.07
N VAL A 161 13.55 3.25 0.60
CA VAL A 161 13.92 3.30 2.01
C VAL A 161 15.41 3.61 2.15
N ASP A 162 15.74 4.61 2.96
CA ASP A 162 17.10 4.88 3.40
C ASP A 162 17.36 4.18 4.74
N ASN A 163 18.52 3.54 4.83
CA ASN A 163 19.11 3.15 6.11
C ASN A 163 20.04 4.27 6.58
N ILE A 164 19.67 4.94 7.68
CA ILE A 164 20.44 6.07 8.25
C ILE A 164 21.40 5.64 9.36
N ASP A 165 21.50 4.35 9.67
CA ASP A 165 22.47 3.84 10.63
C ASP A 165 23.85 3.68 9.97
N SER A 166 24.67 4.72 10.08
CA SER A 166 26.01 4.75 9.54
C SER A 166 27.02 3.85 10.32
N ALA A 167 26.66 3.44 11.53
CA ALA A 167 27.54 2.61 12.37
C ALA A 167 27.42 1.11 12.05
N ASN A 168 26.35 0.70 11.42
CA ASN A 168 26.03 -0.70 11.17
C ASN A 168 26.01 -0.98 9.66
N ASN A 169 27.18 -1.31 9.10
CA ASN A 169 27.36 -1.57 7.66
C ASN A 169 26.64 -2.83 7.15
N ASP A 170 26.03 -3.65 8.04
CA ASP A 170 25.29 -4.82 7.63
C ASP A 170 23.79 -4.54 7.45
N LEU A 171 23.45 -4.07 6.25
CA LEU A 171 22.06 -3.83 5.83
C LEU A 171 21.17 -5.07 6.04
N LYS A 172 21.69 -6.29 5.81
CA LYS A 172 20.92 -7.53 5.94
C LYS A 172 20.48 -7.77 7.37
N THR A 173 21.39 -7.63 8.33
CA THR A 173 21.05 -7.74 9.76
C THR A 173 20.06 -6.68 10.18
N CYS A 174 20.23 -5.46 9.68
CA CYS A 174 19.31 -4.37 9.95
C CYS A 174 17.89 -4.66 9.42
N ILE A 175 17.78 -5.14 8.18
CA ILE A 175 16.51 -5.54 7.57
C ILE A 175 15.86 -6.66 8.39
N ARG A 176 16.56 -7.75 8.71
CA ARG A 176 15.99 -8.85 9.49
C ARG A 176 15.46 -8.41 10.84
N LYS A 177 16.15 -7.48 11.49
CA LYS A 177 15.74 -6.96 12.81
C LYS A 177 14.48 -6.09 12.74
N HIS A 178 14.31 -5.28 11.71
CA HIS A 178 13.31 -4.20 11.70
C HIS A 178 12.25 -4.33 10.60
N MET A 179 12.53 -5.08 9.52
CA MET A 179 11.63 -5.27 8.37
C MET A 179 11.34 -6.76 8.11
N SER A 180 11.19 -7.54 9.17
CA SER A 180 10.81 -8.95 9.03
C SER A 180 9.41 -9.09 8.41
N PRO A 181 9.11 -10.22 7.75
CA PRO A 181 7.80 -10.47 7.17
C PRO A 181 6.66 -10.23 8.16
N MET A 182 5.52 -9.76 7.68
CA MET A 182 4.30 -9.40 8.42
C MET A 182 4.44 -8.20 9.35
N THR A 183 5.62 -7.57 9.47
CA THR A 183 5.73 -6.27 10.17
C THR A 183 5.04 -5.16 9.39
N ARG A 184 4.67 -4.09 10.09
CA ARG A 184 3.93 -2.94 9.55
C ARG A 184 4.78 -1.69 9.66
N MET A 185 5.34 -1.24 8.53
CA MET A 185 6.20 -0.05 8.48
C MET A 185 5.58 1.09 7.69
N PHE A 186 4.69 0.75 6.75
CA PHE A 186 4.09 1.70 5.82
C PHE A 186 2.57 1.60 5.87
N GLN A 187 1.91 2.64 5.41
CA GLN A 187 0.46 2.75 5.33
C GLN A 187 0.04 3.53 4.09
N ILE A 188 -1.12 3.20 3.55
CA ILE A 188 -1.78 4.02 2.53
C ILE A 188 -2.76 4.95 3.22
N CYS A 189 -2.80 6.21 2.76
CA CYS A 189 -3.75 7.22 3.21
C CYS A 189 -4.47 7.83 2.00
N SER A 190 -5.75 8.20 2.22
CA SER A 190 -6.51 8.95 1.22
C SER A 190 -5.93 10.36 1.00
N PRO A 191 -6.25 11.04 -0.11
CA PRO A 191 -5.72 12.38 -0.40
C PRO A 191 -6.04 13.42 0.67
N THR A 192 -7.15 13.25 1.38
CA THR A 192 -7.63 14.19 2.41
C THR A 192 -7.35 13.71 3.84
N LEU A 193 -6.71 12.53 4.00
CA LEU A 193 -6.53 11.83 5.27
C LEU A 193 -7.84 11.42 5.96
N GLU A 194 -8.97 11.50 5.27
CA GLU A 194 -10.24 10.97 5.75
C GLU A 194 -10.22 9.44 5.75
N PRO A 195 -10.92 8.80 6.69
CA PRO A 195 -11.11 7.35 6.68
C PRO A 195 -11.73 6.87 5.36
N PHE A 196 -11.40 5.67 4.95
CA PHE A 196 -11.83 5.08 3.68
C PHE A 196 -12.10 3.59 3.81
N PHE A 197 -12.93 3.05 2.94
CA PHE A 197 -13.14 1.62 2.85
C PHE A 197 -12.03 0.93 2.07
N VAL A 198 -11.75 -0.33 2.42
CA VAL A 198 -10.78 -1.16 1.72
C VAL A 198 -11.47 -2.42 1.20
N LYS A 199 -11.14 -2.84 -0.03
CA LYS A 199 -11.60 -4.07 -0.67
C LYS A 199 -10.38 -4.84 -1.17
N ILE A 200 -10.35 -6.16 -0.97
CA ILE A 200 -9.41 -7.04 -1.67
C ILE A 200 -10.00 -7.36 -3.03
N ALA A 201 -9.23 -7.12 -4.08
CA ALA A 201 -9.58 -7.50 -5.44
C ALA A 201 -9.22 -8.97 -5.67
N ASP A 202 -10.11 -9.72 -6.30
CA ASP A 202 -9.91 -11.14 -6.61
C ASP A 202 -8.92 -11.33 -7.75
N SER A 203 -8.80 -10.33 -8.64
CA SER A 203 -7.85 -10.33 -9.75
C SER A 203 -7.29 -8.92 -10.00
N GLU A 204 -6.17 -8.85 -10.74
CA GLU A 204 -5.55 -7.57 -11.11
C GLU A 204 -6.46 -6.73 -12.02
N GLU A 205 -7.24 -7.38 -12.87
CA GLU A 205 -8.16 -6.73 -13.82
C GLU A 205 -9.24 -5.90 -13.11
N GLU A 206 -9.61 -6.26 -11.86
CA GLU A 206 -10.56 -5.47 -11.07
C GLU A 206 -10.05 -4.07 -10.74
N LEU A 207 -8.73 -3.86 -10.69
CA LEU A 207 -8.15 -2.53 -10.51
C LEU A 207 -8.34 -1.61 -11.72
N GLY A 208 -8.76 -2.16 -12.85
CA GLY A 208 -8.93 -1.48 -14.13
C GLY A 208 -7.61 -1.20 -14.85
N SER A 209 -7.65 -1.21 -16.18
CA SER A 209 -6.52 -0.83 -17.01
C SER A 209 -6.42 0.69 -17.18
N THR A 210 -5.20 1.21 -17.28
CA THR A 210 -4.93 2.63 -17.49
C THR A 210 -3.81 2.81 -18.51
N GLU A 211 -3.74 3.99 -19.14
CA GLU A 211 -2.65 4.32 -20.07
C GLU A 211 -1.28 4.30 -19.41
N ARG A 212 -1.20 4.69 -18.12
CA ARG A 212 0.05 4.69 -17.35
C ARG A 212 0.53 3.27 -17.00
N GLY A 213 -0.38 2.36 -16.71
CA GLY A 213 -0.08 0.98 -16.32
C GLY A 213 0.90 0.90 -15.15
N SER A 214 1.97 0.11 -15.29
CA SER A 214 3.03 -0.08 -14.28
C SER A 214 4.18 0.94 -14.38
N GLY A 215 4.11 1.95 -15.25
CA GLY A 215 5.14 2.97 -15.41
C GLY A 215 5.33 3.82 -14.15
N GLY A 216 6.50 3.71 -13.50
CA GLY A 216 6.85 4.42 -12.27
C GLY A 216 8.32 4.88 -12.27
N PHE A 217 8.75 5.58 -11.22
CA PHE A 217 10.13 6.00 -10.95
C PHE A 217 10.91 6.53 -12.17
N GLY A 218 10.43 7.63 -12.77
CA GLY A 218 11.14 8.30 -13.86
C GLY A 218 10.74 7.86 -15.28
N SER A 219 9.67 7.10 -15.47
CA SER A 219 9.15 6.73 -16.80
C SER A 219 8.69 7.94 -17.63
N THR A 220 8.54 9.12 -17.02
CA THR A 220 8.16 10.39 -17.66
C THR A 220 9.35 11.30 -17.99
N GLY A 221 10.57 10.78 -17.84
CA GLY A 221 11.82 11.45 -18.21
C GLY A 221 12.31 12.47 -17.15
N LEU A 222 13.63 12.51 -17.01
CA LEU A 222 14.37 13.67 -16.52
C LEU A 222 14.66 14.58 -17.71
#